data_300cb1a785a1cd1ecbef22dbf1cb9d7a
#
_entry.id   300cb1a785a1cd1ecbef22dbf1cb9d7a
#
_cell.length_a   1.000
_cell.length_b   1.000
_cell.length_c   1.000
_cell.angle_alpha   90.00
_cell.angle_beta   90.00
_cell.angle_gamma   90.00
#
_symmetry.space_group_name_H-M   'P 1'
#
loop_
_entity.id
_entity.type
_entity.pdbx_description
1 polymer ?
#
loop_
_entity_poly.entity_id
_entity_poly.type
_entity_poly.pdbx_seq_one_letter_code
_entity_poly.pdbx_strand_id
1 'polypeptide(L)'
;MKILLQSLRKNKVVKNAGWIIGGKVANKLLAFAVGIFAARYLGPSNYGLINYAAAYAAFFASLCTLGINSVIVKNFVDHPDQQGETIGTTLLLRAISSLLSALAIIGIVSVVDRGERLTIVVVALYSIGLIFQVFDTLNYWFQARLQSKYSAIAELVSYAAMSVYKIILLALGKSVEWFAVASALDYIVLAVFLLIAYFKNGGTRFRYSLEKAKELLQSSGSFIIAGLMVSIYACTDKLMLKQMLGADAVGHYSLASTVSVSWAFILSAIIDSLYPEIVQSFQKDRLRYERKNRQLYAIVFYVSLFVSAMICLVAKPFILILYGENYLPAVGPLRIVVWYTAFSYLGVARNAWMVCENRQKYLKYLYVSAAALNVVLNLALIPSWGASGAAAASLITQASTTVILPAIIRPLRPNCRLMLDAVLFRGVFPEKNESTARRNWR
;
A
#
# COMPACT_ATOMS: atom_id res chain seq x y z
N MET A 1 34.76 -0.76 4.65
CA MET A 1 33.60 -0.36 3.82
C MET A 1 33.56 -1.06 2.46
N LYS A 2 34.62 -1.04 1.60
CA LYS A 2 34.66 -1.73 0.28
C LYS A 2 34.47 -3.26 0.37
N ILE A 3 35.07 -3.95 1.34
CA ILE A 3 34.98 -5.40 1.52
C ILE A 3 33.56 -5.80 1.98
N LEU A 4 32.94 -5.01 2.85
CA LEU A 4 31.54 -5.22 3.30
C LEU A 4 30.55 -5.04 2.14
N LEU A 5 30.74 -4.03 1.30
CA LEU A 5 29.94 -3.81 0.10
C LEU A 5 30.13 -4.92 -0.96
N GLN A 6 31.35 -5.49 -1.07
CA GLN A 6 31.59 -6.62 -1.96
C GLN A 6 30.97 -7.93 -1.44
N SER A 7 30.97 -8.18 -0.12
CA SER A 7 30.32 -9.36 0.47
C SER A 7 28.78 -9.25 0.38
N LEU A 8 28.22 -8.07 0.57
CA LEU A 8 26.79 -7.80 0.38
C LEU A 8 26.36 -7.99 -1.10
N ARG A 9 27.22 -7.59 -2.04
CA ARG A 9 26.96 -7.74 -3.48
C ARG A 9 26.93 -9.21 -3.95
N LYS A 10 27.60 -10.13 -3.24
CA LYS A 10 27.60 -11.59 -3.51
C LYS A 10 26.41 -12.31 -2.87
N ASN A 11 25.73 -11.71 -1.90
CA ASN A 11 24.62 -12.34 -1.21
C ASN A 11 23.34 -12.29 -2.08
N LYS A 12 22.82 -13.45 -2.48
CA LYS A 12 21.62 -13.60 -3.31
C LYS A 12 20.40 -12.88 -2.68
N VAL A 13 20.27 -12.91 -1.36
CA VAL A 13 19.17 -12.26 -0.62
C VAL A 13 19.21 -10.73 -0.77
N VAL A 14 20.40 -10.14 -0.60
CA VAL A 14 20.57 -8.68 -0.74
C VAL A 14 20.32 -8.23 -2.17
N LYS A 15 20.80 -9.01 -3.16
CA LYS A 15 20.56 -8.73 -4.57
C LYS A 15 19.07 -8.82 -4.92
N ASN A 16 18.37 -9.83 -4.39
CA ASN A 16 16.93 -10.00 -4.59
C ASN A 16 16.12 -8.84 -3.98
N ALA A 17 16.43 -8.45 -2.74
CA ALA A 17 15.82 -7.30 -2.08
C ALA A 17 16.08 -6.00 -2.88
N GLY A 18 17.30 -5.81 -3.40
CA GLY A 18 17.64 -4.66 -4.24
C GLY A 18 16.79 -4.57 -5.51
N TRP A 19 16.50 -5.70 -6.18
CA TRP A 19 15.59 -5.73 -7.34
C TRP A 19 14.16 -5.37 -6.97
N ILE A 20 13.64 -5.90 -5.85
CA ILE A 20 12.29 -5.57 -5.37
C ILE A 20 12.16 -4.07 -5.06
N ILE A 21 13.10 -3.51 -4.30
CA ILE A 21 13.06 -2.11 -3.89
C ILE A 21 13.29 -1.19 -5.09
N GLY A 22 14.31 -1.46 -5.90
CA GLY A 22 14.63 -0.65 -7.08
C GLY A 22 13.49 -0.63 -8.10
N GLY A 23 12.87 -1.78 -8.37
CA GLY A 23 11.69 -1.89 -9.24
C GLY A 23 10.51 -1.06 -8.72
N LYS A 24 10.19 -1.19 -7.43
CA LYS A 24 9.11 -0.41 -6.81
C LYS A 24 9.34 1.09 -6.86
N VAL A 25 10.57 1.55 -6.63
CA VAL A 25 10.93 2.98 -6.69
C VAL A 25 10.81 3.50 -8.12
N ALA A 26 11.37 2.78 -9.09
CA ALA A 26 11.29 3.16 -10.50
C ALA A 26 9.83 3.24 -10.98
N ASN A 27 9.01 2.23 -10.65
CA ASN A 27 7.59 2.23 -10.98
C ASN A 27 6.85 3.40 -10.34
N LYS A 28 7.12 3.73 -9.08
CA LYS A 28 6.48 4.88 -8.40
C LYS A 28 6.84 6.22 -9.03
N LEU A 29 8.10 6.41 -9.44
CA LEU A 29 8.52 7.64 -10.10
C LEU A 29 7.87 7.80 -11.48
N LEU A 30 7.83 6.73 -12.28
CA LEU A 30 7.13 6.72 -13.56
C LEU A 30 5.63 6.97 -13.37
N ALA A 31 5.00 6.30 -12.40
CA ALA A 31 3.59 6.46 -12.06
C ALA A 31 3.26 7.91 -11.71
N PHE A 32 4.09 8.53 -10.90
CA PHE A 32 3.90 9.91 -10.49
C PHE A 32 3.99 10.87 -11.68
N ALA A 33 5.03 10.72 -12.51
CA ALA A 33 5.22 11.57 -13.69
C ALA A 33 4.06 11.44 -14.69
N VAL A 34 3.72 10.21 -15.11
CA VAL A 34 2.61 9.97 -16.05
C VAL A 34 1.25 10.35 -15.43
N GLY A 35 1.10 10.15 -14.13
CA GLY A 35 -0.08 10.51 -13.37
C GLY A 35 -0.38 12.02 -13.38
N ILE A 36 0.66 12.88 -13.36
CA ILE A 36 0.50 14.32 -13.47
C ILE A 36 -0.15 14.68 -14.81
N PHE A 37 0.42 14.19 -15.92
CA PHE A 37 -0.11 14.48 -17.25
C PHE A 37 -1.51 13.93 -17.45
N ALA A 38 -1.78 12.70 -17.01
CA ALA A 38 -3.10 12.09 -17.08
C ALA A 38 -4.13 12.86 -16.25
N ALA A 39 -3.82 13.26 -15.02
CA ALA A 39 -4.71 14.05 -14.18
C ALA A 39 -5.02 15.42 -14.82
N ARG A 40 -4.00 16.11 -15.32
CA ARG A 40 -4.16 17.41 -15.96
C ARG A 40 -5.06 17.35 -17.22
N TYR A 41 -4.90 16.30 -18.02
CA TYR A 41 -5.70 16.08 -19.22
C TYR A 41 -7.15 15.70 -18.90
N LEU A 42 -7.36 14.76 -18.00
CA LEU A 42 -8.69 14.25 -17.67
C LEU A 42 -9.54 15.27 -16.89
N GLY A 43 -8.90 16.19 -16.18
CA GLY A 43 -9.57 17.08 -15.25
C GLY A 43 -10.06 16.37 -13.99
N PRO A 44 -10.56 17.12 -12.99
CA PRO A 44 -10.94 16.55 -11.70
C PRO A 44 -12.03 15.47 -11.78
N SER A 45 -13.07 15.68 -12.60
CA SER A 45 -14.19 14.76 -12.72
C SER A 45 -13.77 13.38 -13.25
N ASN A 46 -13.15 13.34 -14.44
CA ASN A 46 -12.74 12.07 -15.05
C ASN A 46 -11.61 11.38 -14.26
N TYR A 47 -10.67 12.18 -13.72
CA TYR A 47 -9.65 11.65 -12.82
C TYR A 47 -10.28 11.07 -11.54
N GLY A 48 -11.33 11.72 -11.03
CA GLY A 48 -12.14 11.24 -9.93
C GLY A 48 -12.82 9.91 -10.22
N LEU A 49 -13.42 9.74 -11.41
CA LEU A 49 -14.04 8.50 -11.85
C LEU A 49 -13.03 7.33 -11.89
N ILE A 50 -11.82 7.54 -12.43
CA ILE A 50 -10.76 6.51 -12.42
C ILE A 50 -10.38 6.14 -10.98
N ASN A 51 -10.24 7.13 -10.09
CA ASN A 51 -9.90 6.87 -8.70
C ASN A 51 -11.05 6.23 -7.91
N TYR A 52 -12.30 6.51 -8.27
CA TYR A 52 -13.47 5.83 -7.73
C TYR A 52 -13.50 4.36 -8.16
N ALA A 53 -13.26 4.07 -9.44
CA ALA A 53 -13.12 2.71 -9.94
C ALA A 53 -11.97 1.96 -9.25
N ALA A 54 -10.82 2.63 -9.08
CA ALA A 54 -9.69 2.08 -8.34
C ALA A 54 -10.02 1.80 -6.87
N ALA A 55 -10.87 2.63 -6.24
CA ALA A 55 -11.31 2.40 -4.86
C ALA A 55 -12.18 1.15 -4.73
N TYR A 56 -13.10 0.89 -5.66
CA TYR A 56 -13.85 -0.37 -5.69
C TYR A 56 -12.93 -1.58 -5.89
N ALA A 57 -12.00 -1.50 -6.85
CA ALA A 57 -11.05 -2.58 -7.08
C ALA A 57 -10.19 -2.86 -5.84
N ALA A 58 -9.71 -1.81 -5.15
CA ALA A 58 -8.94 -1.95 -3.92
C ALA A 58 -9.78 -2.46 -2.74
N PHE A 59 -11.05 -2.08 -2.65
CA PHE A 59 -11.97 -2.60 -1.64
C PHE A 59 -12.14 -4.12 -1.78
N PHE A 60 -12.31 -4.62 -3.00
CA PHE A 60 -12.46 -6.04 -3.27
C PHE A 60 -11.13 -6.81 -3.38
N ALA A 61 -9.99 -6.14 -3.37
CA ALA A 61 -8.67 -6.77 -3.54
C ALA A 61 -8.42 -7.91 -2.53
N SER A 62 -8.84 -7.75 -1.27
CA SER A 62 -8.69 -8.80 -0.25
C SER A 62 -9.51 -10.05 -0.55
N LEU A 63 -10.70 -9.88 -1.16
CA LEU A 63 -11.52 -10.99 -1.63
C LEU A 63 -10.89 -11.63 -2.86
N CYS A 64 -10.42 -10.85 -3.84
CA CYS A 64 -9.75 -11.37 -5.04
C CYS A 64 -8.52 -12.22 -4.71
N THR A 65 -7.75 -11.82 -3.70
CA THR A 65 -6.53 -12.52 -3.28
C THR A 65 -6.78 -13.66 -2.31
N LEU A 66 -7.98 -13.74 -1.70
CA LEU A 66 -8.35 -14.72 -0.67
C LEU A 66 -7.35 -14.81 0.48
N GLY A 67 -6.58 -13.72 0.74
CA GLY A 67 -5.52 -13.70 1.75
C GLY A 67 -4.37 -14.69 1.51
N ILE A 68 -4.40 -15.46 0.41
CA ILE A 68 -3.44 -16.53 0.09
C ILE A 68 -2.01 -15.98 -0.01
N ASN A 69 -1.84 -14.73 -0.44
CA ASN A 69 -0.54 -14.07 -0.58
C ASN A 69 0.31 -14.15 0.70
N SER A 70 -0.33 -14.17 1.87
CA SER A 70 0.36 -14.20 3.17
C SER A 70 0.94 -15.57 3.54
N VAL A 71 0.45 -16.65 2.90
CA VAL A 71 0.83 -18.04 3.23
C VAL A 71 1.54 -18.75 2.08
N ILE A 72 1.36 -18.29 0.84
CA ILE A 72 1.79 -19.01 -0.37
C ILE A 72 3.31 -19.13 -0.50
N VAL A 73 4.07 -18.09 -0.10
CA VAL A 73 5.55 -18.13 -0.14
C VAL A 73 6.09 -19.24 0.74
N LYS A 74 5.53 -19.37 1.96
CA LYS A 74 5.86 -20.45 2.87
C LYS A 74 5.53 -21.81 2.25
N ASN A 75 4.35 -21.96 1.66
CA ASN A 75 3.92 -23.21 1.03
C ASN A 75 4.87 -23.63 -0.11
N PHE A 76 5.35 -22.68 -0.93
CA PHE A 76 6.35 -22.96 -1.98
C PHE A 76 7.71 -23.41 -1.45
N VAL A 77 8.11 -22.90 -0.28
CA VAL A 77 9.38 -23.28 0.36
C VAL A 77 9.27 -24.64 1.05
N ASP A 78 8.15 -24.88 1.74
CA ASP A 78 7.95 -26.12 2.52
C ASP A 78 7.64 -27.32 1.62
N HIS A 79 6.97 -27.10 0.46
CA HIS A 79 6.55 -28.15 -0.47
C HIS A 79 7.01 -27.90 -1.91
N PRO A 80 8.33 -28.00 -2.19
CA PRO A 80 8.90 -27.67 -3.49
C PRO A 80 8.38 -28.58 -4.61
N ASP A 81 8.00 -29.81 -4.31
CA ASP A 81 7.50 -30.80 -5.29
C ASP A 81 6.03 -30.52 -5.71
N GLN A 82 5.27 -29.78 -4.90
CA GLN A 82 3.86 -29.48 -5.14
C GLN A 82 3.62 -28.08 -5.74
N GLN A 83 4.67 -27.40 -6.22
CA GLN A 83 4.55 -26.01 -6.70
C GLN A 83 3.52 -25.84 -7.82
N GLY A 84 3.48 -26.76 -8.79
CA GLY A 84 2.50 -26.73 -9.88
C GLY A 84 1.05 -26.87 -9.41
N GLU A 85 0.83 -27.68 -8.39
CA GLU A 85 -0.47 -27.86 -7.76
C GLU A 85 -0.87 -26.63 -6.94
N THR A 86 0.05 -26.10 -6.14
CA THR A 86 -0.16 -24.90 -5.36
C THR A 86 -0.50 -23.70 -6.26
N ILE A 87 0.27 -23.49 -7.36
CA ILE A 87 0.00 -22.37 -8.28
C ILE A 87 -1.32 -22.57 -9.02
N GLY A 88 -1.55 -23.75 -9.63
CA GLY A 88 -2.76 -23.99 -10.40
C GLY A 88 -4.03 -23.88 -9.57
N THR A 89 -4.01 -24.43 -8.35
CA THR A 89 -5.11 -24.30 -7.39
C THR A 89 -5.33 -22.85 -6.98
N THR A 90 -4.26 -22.11 -6.67
CA THR A 90 -4.35 -20.69 -6.30
C THR A 90 -4.89 -19.84 -7.44
N LEU A 91 -4.42 -20.04 -8.67
CA LEU A 91 -4.90 -19.31 -9.84
C LEU A 91 -6.39 -19.54 -10.07
N LEU A 92 -6.86 -20.79 -9.95
CA LEU A 92 -8.27 -21.12 -10.12
C LEU A 92 -9.14 -20.48 -9.03
N LEU A 93 -8.76 -20.62 -7.76
CA LEU A 93 -9.48 -20.02 -6.64
C LEU A 93 -9.59 -18.50 -6.77
N ARG A 94 -8.47 -17.86 -7.09
CA ARG A 94 -8.42 -16.40 -7.29
C ARG A 94 -9.17 -15.96 -8.53
N ALA A 95 -9.16 -16.73 -9.63
CA ALA A 95 -9.90 -16.42 -10.83
C ALA A 95 -11.43 -16.43 -10.57
N ILE A 96 -11.93 -17.44 -9.86
CA ILE A 96 -13.33 -17.49 -9.45
C ILE A 96 -13.68 -16.31 -8.53
N SER A 97 -12.86 -16.07 -7.50
CA SER A 97 -13.10 -14.97 -6.56
C SER A 97 -13.03 -13.59 -7.24
N SER A 98 -12.09 -13.39 -8.17
CA SER A 98 -11.95 -12.13 -8.92
C SER A 98 -13.11 -11.91 -9.88
N LEU A 99 -13.58 -12.95 -10.55
CA LEU A 99 -14.77 -12.88 -11.41
C LEU A 99 -16.02 -12.52 -10.60
N LEU A 100 -16.25 -13.19 -9.47
CA LEU A 100 -17.35 -12.88 -8.56
C LEU A 100 -17.25 -11.46 -8.01
N SER A 101 -16.04 -11.01 -7.66
CA SER A 101 -15.79 -9.65 -7.18
C SER A 101 -16.06 -8.61 -8.27
N ALA A 102 -15.63 -8.84 -9.51
CA ALA A 102 -15.91 -7.94 -10.63
C ALA A 102 -17.41 -7.83 -10.92
N LEU A 103 -18.13 -8.97 -10.92
CA LEU A 103 -19.58 -8.98 -11.09
C LEU A 103 -20.28 -8.26 -9.92
N ALA A 104 -19.83 -8.46 -8.69
CA ALA A 104 -20.38 -7.77 -7.52
C ALA A 104 -20.14 -6.24 -7.61
N ILE A 105 -18.96 -5.80 -8.02
CA ILE A 105 -18.65 -4.37 -8.23
C ILE A 105 -19.60 -3.79 -9.27
N ILE A 106 -19.75 -4.42 -10.43
CA ILE A 106 -20.63 -3.95 -11.50
C ILE A 106 -22.08 -3.90 -11.01
N GLY A 107 -22.54 -4.93 -10.29
CA GLY A 107 -23.88 -4.97 -9.70
C GLY A 107 -24.12 -3.83 -8.71
N ILE A 108 -23.19 -3.62 -7.77
CA ILE A 108 -23.27 -2.55 -6.77
C ILE A 108 -23.32 -1.18 -7.45
N VAL A 109 -22.40 -0.89 -8.37
CA VAL A 109 -22.31 0.42 -9.05
C VAL A 109 -23.54 0.65 -9.92
N SER A 110 -24.10 -0.39 -10.58
CA SER A 110 -25.33 -0.25 -11.37
C SER A 110 -26.55 0.13 -10.54
N VAL A 111 -26.56 -0.21 -9.25
CA VAL A 111 -27.62 0.16 -8.32
C VAL A 111 -27.35 1.52 -7.66
N VAL A 112 -26.12 1.72 -7.18
CA VAL A 112 -25.72 2.90 -6.40
C VAL A 112 -25.61 4.14 -7.27
N ASP A 113 -24.98 4.00 -8.45
CA ASP A 113 -24.78 5.09 -9.43
C ASP A 113 -25.80 5.00 -10.58
N ARG A 114 -27.05 4.62 -10.25
CA ARG A 114 -28.13 4.46 -11.24
C ARG A 114 -28.36 5.73 -12.02
N GLY A 115 -28.28 5.63 -13.36
CA GLY A 115 -28.39 6.79 -14.27
C GLY A 115 -27.06 7.40 -14.70
N GLU A 116 -25.97 7.13 -14.01
CA GLU A 116 -24.63 7.57 -14.41
C GLU A 116 -23.93 6.55 -15.32
N ARG A 117 -24.35 6.46 -16.57
CA ARG A 117 -23.83 5.46 -17.51
C ARG A 117 -22.30 5.49 -17.64
N LEU A 118 -21.70 6.68 -17.67
CA LEU A 118 -20.26 6.82 -17.77
C LEU A 118 -19.53 6.20 -16.55
N THR A 119 -20.02 6.47 -15.33
CA THR A 119 -19.47 5.92 -14.10
C THR A 119 -19.52 4.38 -14.11
N ILE A 120 -20.68 3.81 -14.50
CA ILE A 120 -20.84 2.35 -14.57
C ILE A 120 -19.86 1.74 -15.57
N VAL A 121 -19.74 2.32 -16.77
CA VAL A 121 -18.81 1.83 -17.81
C VAL A 121 -17.36 1.93 -17.36
N VAL A 122 -16.93 3.04 -16.79
CA VAL A 122 -15.56 3.23 -16.30
C VAL A 122 -15.21 2.23 -15.21
N VAL A 123 -16.11 2.01 -14.23
CA VAL A 123 -15.89 1.04 -13.16
C VAL A 123 -15.89 -0.39 -13.69
N ALA A 124 -16.79 -0.74 -14.61
CA ALA A 124 -16.82 -2.06 -15.23
C ALA A 124 -15.52 -2.37 -15.99
N LEU A 125 -15.06 -1.44 -16.86
CA LEU A 125 -13.82 -1.59 -17.61
C LEU A 125 -12.60 -1.73 -16.69
N TYR A 126 -12.55 -0.94 -15.62
CA TYR A 126 -11.48 -1.00 -14.63
C TYR A 126 -11.47 -2.37 -13.91
N SER A 127 -12.65 -2.88 -13.55
CA SER A 127 -12.80 -4.12 -12.78
C SER A 127 -12.39 -5.38 -13.56
N ILE A 128 -12.35 -5.33 -14.91
CA ILE A 128 -11.82 -6.42 -15.75
C ILE A 128 -10.36 -6.73 -15.36
N GLY A 129 -9.59 -5.72 -14.96
CA GLY A 129 -8.21 -5.89 -14.51
C GLY A 129 -8.07 -6.87 -13.33
N LEU A 130 -9.06 -6.96 -12.44
CA LEU A 130 -9.04 -7.87 -11.31
C LEU A 130 -8.94 -9.35 -11.73
N ILE A 131 -9.53 -9.71 -12.88
CA ILE A 131 -9.49 -11.08 -13.40
C ILE A 131 -8.07 -11.46 -13.79
N PHE A 132 -7.30 -10.54 -14.37
CA PHE A 132 -5.92 -10.78 -14.78
C PHE A 132 -4.92 -10.59 -13.64
N GLN A 133 -5.29 -9.90 -12.57
CA GLN A 133 -4.47 -9.74 -11.37
C GLN A 133 -4.15 -11.07 -10.69
N VAL A 134 -4.86 -12.15 -10.98
CA VAL A 134 -4.59 -13.48 -10.40
C VAL A 134 -3.19 -13.97 -10.70
N PHE A 135 -2.60 -13.57 -11.83
CA PHE A 135 -1.23 -13.94 -12.22
C PHE A 135 -0.14 -13.30 -11.36
N ASP A 136 -0.47 -12.30 -10.51
CA ASP A 136 0.43 -11.82 -9.46
C ASP A 136 0.89 -12.94 -8.51
N THR A 137 0.18 -14.06 -8.47
CA THR A 137 0.59 -15.29 -7.77
C THR A 137 2.01 -15.72 -8.16
N LEU A 138 2.40 -15.53 -9.42
CA LEU A 138 3.73 -15.90 -9.91
C LEU A 138 4.85 -15.04 -9.31
N ASN A 139 4.56 -13.81 -8.88
CA ASN A 139 5.52 -12.97 -8.16
C ASN A 139 5.99 -13.63 -6.86
N TYR A 140 5.07 -14.28 -6.13
CA TYR A 140 5.40 -15.00 -4.89
C TYR A 140 6.22 -16.26 -5.14
N TRP A 141 6.03 -16.92 -6.28
CA TRP A 141 6.88 -18.05 -6.70
C TRP A 141 8.33 -17.62 -6.98
N PHE A 142 8.52 -16.51 -7.71
CA PHE A 142 9.83 -15.92 -7.91
C PHE A 142 10.46 -15.45 -6.58
N GLN A 143 9.65 -14.90 -5.67
CA GLN A 143 10.10 -14.48 -4.35
C GLN A 143 10.61 -15.68 -3.53
N ALA A 144 9.88 -16.79 -3.49
CA ALA A 144 10.27 -18.02 -2.80
C ALA A 144 11.61 -18.60 -3.30
N ARG A 145 11.90 -18.43 -4.61
CA ARG A 145 13.14 -18.87 -5.26
C ARG A 145 14.27 -17.83 -5.21
N LEU A 146 14.09 -16.69 -4.56
CA LEU A 146 15.03 -15.55 -4.55
C LEU A 146 15.38 -15.06 -5.97
N GLN A 147 14.38 -15.07 -6.86
CA GLN A 147 14.49 -14.69 -8.27
C GLN A 147 13.59 -13.48 -8.61
N SER A 148 13.29 -12.62 -7.66
CA SER A 148 12.40 -11.47 -7.82
C SER A 148 12.85 -10.45 -8.88
N LYS A 149 14.05 -10.59 -9.44
CA LYS A 149 14.49 -9.80 -10.59
C LYS A 149 13.53 -9.95 -11.79
N TYR A 150 12.99 -11.16 -12.02
CA TYR A 150 12.07 -11.42 -13.13
C TYR A 150 10.72 -10.73 -12.91
N SER A 151 10.21 -10.77 -11.67
CA SER A 151 9.02 -10.01 -11.27
C SER A 151 9.24 -8.51 -11.43
N ALA A 152 10.36 -7.98 -10.92
CA ALA A 152 10.65 -6.55 -10.99
C ALA A 152 10.81 -6.06 -12.45
N ILE A 153 11.42 -6.85 -13.33
CA ILE A 153 11.53 -6.53 -14.75
C ILE A 153 10.15 -6.59 -15.42
N ALA A 154 9.34 -7.63 -15.15
CA ALA A 154 8.00 -7.76 -15.71
C ALA A 154 7.11 -6.56 -15.31
N GLU A 155 7.12 -6.17 -14.04
CA GLU A 155 6.40 -5.01 -13.52
C GLU A 155 6.88 -3.70 -14.18
N LEU A 156 8.21 -3.52 -14.34
CA LEU A 156 8.77 -2.32 -14.95
C LEU A 156 8.39 -2.21 -16.44
N VAL A 157 8.48 -3.33 -17.17
CA VAL A 157 8.13 -3.38 -18.60
C VAL A 157 6.64 -3.14 -18.80
N SER A 158 5.77 -3.78 -18.00
CA SER A 158 4.33 -3.55 -18.05
C SER A 158 4.02 -2.09 -17.81
N TYR A 159 4.60 -1.52 -16.76
CA TYR A 159 4.36 -0.14 -16.40
C TYR A 159 4.87 0.85 -17.46
N ALA A 160 6.05 0.58 -18.07
CA ALA A 160 6.58 1.38 -19.17
C ALA A 160 5.67 1.31 -20.40
N ALA A 161 5.20 0.11 -20.77
CA ALA A 161 4.26 -0.08 -21.88
C ALA A 161 2.95 0.68 -21.64
N MET A 162 2.40 0.62 -20.43
CA MET A 162 1.18 1.36 -20.07
C MET A 162 1.41 2.87 -19.97
N SER A 163 2.61 3.31 -19.61
CA SER A 163 2.99 4.72 -19.66
C SER A 163 2.97 5.25 -21.11
N VAL A 164 3.56 4.49 -22.03
CA VAL A 164 3.51 4.82 -23.48
C VAL A 164 2.08 4.81 -23.98
N TYR A 165 1.28 3.79 -23.63
CA TYR A 165 -0.14 3.74 -24.00
C TYR A 165 -0.90 4.98 -23.51
N LYS A 166 -0.74 5.38 -22.25
CA LYS A 166 -1.37 6.59 -21.70
C LYS A 166 -0.92 7.86 -22.43
N ILE A 167 0.36 7.98 -22.78
CA ILE A 167 0.87 9.12 -23.55
C ILE A 167 0.21 9.16 -24.95
N ILE A 168 0.04 8.01 -25.60
CA ILE A 168 -0.66 7.92 -26.87
C ILE A 168 -2.13 8.35 -26.72
N LEU A 169 -2.81 7.92 -25.65
CA LEU A 169 -4.19 8.36 -25.38
C LEU A 169 -4.29 9.88 -25.20
N LEU A 170 -3.32 10.49 -24.50
CA LEU A 170 -3.22 11.93 -24.33
C LEU A 170 -3.05 12.64 -25.68
N ALA A 171 -2.15 12.15 -26.53
CA ALA A 171 -1.87 12.73 -27.84
C ALA A 171 -3.06 12.61 -28.81
N LEU A 172 -3.84 11.52 -28.71
CA LEU A 172 -5.02 11.25 -29.52
C LEU A 172 -6.32 11.85 -28.96
N GLY A 173 -6.29 12.53 -27.83
CA GLY A 173 -7.47 13.14 -27.22
C GLY A 173 -8.55 12.14 -26.81
N LYS A 174 -8.18 10.94 -26.33
CA LYS A 174 -9.12 9.86 -26.02
C LYS A 174 -9.85 10.10 -24.69
N SER A 175 -11.10 9.60 -24.62
CA SER A 175 -11.98 9.72 -23.45
C SER A 175 -11.54 8.85 -22.26
N VAL A 176 -12.15 9.09 -21.09
CA VAL A 176 -11.80 8.45 -19.80
C VAL A 176 -11.91 6.93 -19.81
N GLU A 177 -12.79 6.36 -20.62
CA GLU A 177 -13.00 4.91 -20.76
C GLU A 177 -11.71 4.21 -21.23
N TRP A 178 -10.96 4.81 -22.14
CA TRP A 178 -9.69 4.26 -22.60
C TRP A 178 -8.61 4.26 -21.49
N PHE A 179 -8.66 5.24 -20.60
CA PHE A 179 -7.80 5.26 -19.40
C PHE A 179 -8.22 4.20 -18.37
N ALA A 180 -9.51 3.88 -18.28
CA ALA A 180 -9.97 2.76 -17.45
C ALA A 180 -9.48 1.41 -17.99
N VAL A 181 -9.54 1.21 -19.31
CA VAL A 181 -9.00 0.02 -20.00
C VAL A 181 -7.50 -0.13 -19.75
N ALA A 182 -6.74 0.97 -19.61
CA ALA A 182 -5.31 0.90 -19.30
C ALA A 182 -5.00 0.05 -18.06
N SER A 183 -5.89 0.06 -17.06
CA SER A 183 -5.70 -0.76 -15.84
C SER A 183 -5.83 -2.25 -16.11
N ALA A 184 -6.77 -2.66 -16.97
CA ALA A 184 -6.92 -4.04 -17.38
C ALA A 184 -5.73 -4.50 -18.25
N LEU A 185 -5.31 -3.66 -19.19
CA LEU A 185 -4.16 -3.93 -20.06
C LEU A 185 -2.86 -4.07 -19.26
N ASP A 186 -2.66 -3.27 -18.21
CA ASP A 186 -1.49 -3.37 -17.34
C ASP A 186 -1.37 -4.77 -16.73
N TYR A 187 -2.45 -5.30 -16.15
CA TYR A 187 -2.46 -6.65 -15.62
C TYR A 187 -2.33 -7.73 -16.68
N ILE A 188 -2.88 -7.54 -17.88
CA ILE A 188 -2.73 -8.48 -19.01
C ILE A 188 -1.26 -8.56 -19.44
N VAL A 189 -0.63 -7.40 -19.66
CA VAL A 189 0.78 -7.33 -20.06
C VAL A 189 1.66 -7.95 -18.98
N LEU A 190 1.44 -7.59 -17.71
CA LEU A 190 2.15 -8.18 -16.57
C LEU A 190 1.98 -9.70 -16.53
N ALA A 191 0.75 -10.20 -16.68
CA ALA A 191 0.44 -11.63 -16.69
C ALA A 191 1.22 -12.38 -17.80
N VAL A 192 1.25 -11.83 -19.01
CA VAL A 192 1.99 -12.41 -20.14
C VAL A 192 3.48 -12.50 -19.83
N PHE A 193 4.10 -11.42 -19.35
CA PHE A 193 5.52 -11.43 -19.00
C PHE A 193 5.86 -12.39 -17.85
N LEU A 194 5.00 -12.43 -16.81
CA LEU A 194 5.17 -13.35 -15.68
C LEU A 194 5.04 -14.82 -16.12
N LEU A 195 4.06 -15.13 -16.98
CA LEU A 195 3.88 -16.49 -17.51
C LEU A 195 5.08 -16.92 -18.37
N ILE A 196 5.55 -16.06 -19.29
CA ILE A 196 6.73 -16.34 -20.10
C ILE A 196 7.96 -16.56 -19.19
N ALA A 197 8.16 -15.68 -18.21
CA ALA A 197 9.26 -15.79 -17.27
C ALA A 197 9.15 -17.08 -16.43
N TYR A 198 7.95 -17.44 -15.98
CA TYR A 198 7.70 -18.65 -15.19
C TYR A 198 8.11 -19.90 -15.94
N PHE A 199 7.60 -20.11 -17.17
CA PHE A 199 7.93 -21.30 -17.94
C PHE A 199 9.40 -21.35 -18.38
N LYS A 200 10.01 -20.18 -18.71
CA LYS A 200 11.45 -20.11 -19.05
C LYS A 200 12.38 -20.42 -17.87
N ASN A 201 11.93 -20.22 -16.63
CA ASN A 201 12.74 -20.48 -15.44
C ASN A 201 12.38 -21.80 -14.72
N GLY A 202 11.83 -22.77 -15.46
CA GLY A 202 11.55 -24.11 -14.93
C GLY A 202 10.27 -24.20 -14.13
N GLY A 203 9.29 -23.39 -14.47
CA GLY A 203 7.93 -23.48 -13.91
C GLY A 203 7.27 -24.79 -14.32
N THR A 204 6.63 -25.46 -13.37
CA THR A 204 5.90 -26.71 -13.58
C THR A 204 4.52 -26.45 -14.18
N ARG A 205 3.91 -27.47 -14.80
CA ARG A 205 2.55 -27.37 -15.32
C ARG A 205 1.56 -27.14 -14.19
N PHE A 206 0.58 -26.27 -14.41
CA PHE A 206 -0.49 -26.00 -13.46
C PHE A 206 -1.36 -27.23 -13.28
N ARG A 207 -1.60 -27.59 -12.03
CA ARG A 207 -2.49 -28.70 -11.63
C ARG A 207 -3.44 -28.18 -10.57
N TYR A 208 -4.64 -28.75 -10.51
CA TYR A 208 -5.62 -28.42 -9.51
C TYR A 208 -5.76 -29.58 -8.51
N SER A 209 -5.90 -29.23 -7.23
CA SER A 209 -6.21 -30.18 -6.16
C SER A 209 -7.22 -29.55 -5.20
N LEU A 210 -8.30 -30.28 -4.94
CA LEU A 210 -9.32 -29.88 -3.98
C LEU A 210 -8.79 -29.87 -2.54
N GLU A 211 -7.90 -30.82 -2.24
CA GLU A 211 -7.23 -30.91 -0.94
C GLU A 211 -6.37 -29.67 -0.68
N LYS A 212 -5.55 -29.29 -1.67
CA LYS A 212 -4.71 -28.09 -1.62
C LYS A 212 -5.57 -26.81 -1.55
N ALA A 213 -6.72 -26.76 -2.21
CA ALA A 213 -7.65 -25.65 -2.13
C ALA A 213 -8.17 -25.46 -0.68
N LYS A 214 -8.58 -26.56 -0.03
CA LYS A 214 -9.04 -26.53 1.36
C LYS A 214 -7.94 -26.10 2.32
N GLU A 215 -6.73 -26.64 2.17
CA GLU A 215 -5.55 -26.26 2.95
C GLU A 215 -5.26 -24.76 2.86
N LEU A 216 -5.19 -24.22 1.63
CA LEU A 216 -4.90 -22.81 1.39
C LEU A 216 -5.97 -21.90 1.99
N LEU A 217 -7.26 -22.21 1.78
CA LEU A 217 -8.36 -21.40 2.31
C LEU A 217 -8.43 -21.43 3.84
N GLN A 218 -8.18 -22.59 4.46
CA GLN A 218 -8.13 -22.70 5.93
C GLN A 218 -6.98 -21.88 6.50
N SER A 219 -5.82 -21.93 5.88
CA SER A 219 -4.62 -21.20 6.33
C SER A 219 -4.73 -19.70 6.11
N SER A 220 -5.49 -19.25 5.09
CA SER A 220 -5.61 -17.84 4.71
C SER A 220 -6.83 -17.12 5.29
N GLY A 221 -7.80 -17.82 5.87
CA GLY A 221 -9.08 -17.25 6.30
C GLY A 221 -8.97 -16.02 7.21
N SER A 222 -8.07 -16.05 8.19
CA SER A 222 -7.81 -14.90 9.08
C SER A 222 -7.24 -13.68 8.34
N PHE A 223 -6.48 -13.91 7.27
CA PHE A 223 -5.89 -12.84 6.45
C PHE A 223 -6.91 -12.19 5.53
N ILE A 224 -7.95 -12.91 5.09
CA ILE A 224 -9.08 -12.34 4.32
C ILE A 224 -9.75 -11.25 5.15
N ILE A 225 -10.12 -11.57 6.40
CA ILE A 225 -10.83 -10.64 7.29
C ILE A 225 -9.95 -9.42 7.60
N ALA A 226 -8.68 -9.65 7.94
CA ALA A 226 -7.74 -8.57 8.20
C ALA A 226 -7.57 -7.64 6.98
N GLY A 227 -7.43 -8.23 5.79
CA GLY A 227 -7.32 -7.49 4.54
C GLY A 227 -8.59 -6.69 4.22
N LEU A 228 -9.78 -7.26 4.43
CA LEU A 228 -11.05 -6.53 4.26
C LEU A 228 -11.12 -5.30 5.16
N MET A 229 -10.74 -5.40 6.43
CA MET A 229 -10.75 -4.26 7.35
C MET A 229 -9.82 -3.14 6.87
N VAL A 230 -8.64 -3.50 6.37
CA VAL A 230 -7.69 -2.54 5.78
C VAL A 230 -8.28 -1.90 4.51
N SER A 231 -8.90 -2.71 3.64
CA SER A 231 -9.50 -2.22 2.39
C SER A 231 -10.66 -1.26 2.66
N ILE A 232 -11.53 -1.57 3.63
CA ILE A 232 -12.62 -0.68 4.06
C ILE A 232 -12.04 0.67 4.45
N TYR A 233 -11.10 0.67 5.39
CA TYR A 233 -10.48 1.90 5.87
C TYR A 233 -9.81 2.72 4.75
N ALA A 234 -9.12 2.06 3.82
CA ALA A 234 -8.33 2.72 2.77
C ALA A 234 -9.17 3.31 1.62
N CYS A 235 -10.41 2.81 1.41
CA CYS A 235 -11.21 3.14 0.24
C CYS A 235 -12.47 3.94 0.56
N THR A 236 -12.95 3.91 1.80
CA THR A 236 -14.21 4.53 2.24
C THR A 236 -14.28 6.02 1.89
N ASP A 237 -13.21 6.76 2.09
CA ASP A 237 -13.18 8.21 1.80
C ASP A 237 -13.61 8.51 0.36
N LYS A 238 -13.04 7.78 -0.62
CA LYS A 238 -13.33 8.00 -2.05
C LYS A 238 -14.75 7.55 -2.42
N LEU A 239 -15.20 6.43 -1.84
CA LEU A 239 -16.53 5.91 -2.09
C LEU A 239 -17.59 6.87 -1.54
N MET A 240 -17.42 7.35 -0.32
CA MET A 240 -18.33 8.31 0.32
C MET A 240 -18.30 9.67 -0.37
N LEU A 241 -17.13 10.19 -0.73
CA LEU A 241 -17.01 11.45 -1.47
C LEU A 241 -17.77 11.42 -2.79
N LYS A 242 -17.69 10.31 -3.55
CA LYS A 242 -18.43 10.20 -4.83
C LYS A 242 -19.94 10.27 -4.60
N GLN A 243 -20.44 9.54 -3.59
CA GLN A 243 -21.87 9.46 -3.32
C GLN A 243 -22.44 10.76 -2.71
N MET A 244 -21.64 11.51 -1.96
CA MET A 244 -22.09 12.71 -1.26
C MET A 244 -21.89 13.99 -2.09
N LEU A 245 -20.82 14.07 -2.89
CA LEU A 245 -20.37 15.30 -3.55
C LEU A 245 -20.00 15.14 -5.02
N GLY A 246 -19.98 13.90 -5.56
CA GLY A 246 -19.67 13.64 -6.96
C GLY A 246 -18.19 13.39 -7.26
N ALA A 247 -17.90 13.19 -8.54
CA ALA A 247 -16.59 12.75 -9.02
C ALA A 247 -15.48 13.80 -8.84
N ASP A 248 -15.79 15.08 -8.97
CA ASP A 248 -14.81 16.17 -8.78
C ASP A 248 -14.18 16.16 -7.40
N ALA A 249 -15.00 15.97 -6.35
CA ALA A 249 -14.51 15.87 -4.99
C ALA A 249 -13.56 14.68 -4.80
N VAL A 250 -13.87 13.53 -5.43
CA VAL A 250 -12.96 12.37 -5.44
C VAL A 250 -11.67 12.71 -6.17
N GLY A 251 -11.72 13.44 -7.28
CA GLY A 251 -10.55 13.87 -8.04
C GLY A 251 -9.62 14.75 -7.21
N HIS A 252 -10.16 15.77 -6.55
CA HIS A 252 -9.41 16.67 -5.67
C HIS A 252 -8.78 15.93 -4.49
N TYR A 253 -9.55 15.08 -3.80
CA TYR A 253 -9.05 14.27 -2.69
C TYR A 253 -8.00 13.26 -3.13
N SER A 254 -8.22 12.57 -4.25
CA SER A 254 -7.30 11.55 -4.76
C SER A 254 -5.97 12.14 -5.19
N LEU A 255 -5.97 13.33 -5.80
CA LEU A 255 -4.76 14.05 -6.14
C LEU A 255 -4.00 14.42 -4.86
N ALA A 256 -4.69 15.01 -3.87
CA ALA A 256 -4.11 15.38 -2.57
C ALA A 256 -3.48 14.16 -1.88
N SER A 257 -4.19 13.04 -1.83
CA SER A 257 -3.71 11.78 -1.24
C SER A 257 -2.50 11.24 -1.99
N THR A 258 -2.51 11.25 -3.33
CA THR A 258 -1.40 10.74 -4.16
C THR A 258 -0.14 11.56 -3.92
N VAL A 259 -0.24 12.90 -3.91
CA VAL A 259 0.90 13.79 -3.62
C VAL A 259 1.41 13.55 -2.20
N SER A 260 0.51 13.43 -1.22
CA SER A 260 0.85 13.20 0.19
C SER A 260 1.71 11.94 0.40
N VAL A 261 1.43 10.84 -0.30
CA VAL A 261 2.13 9.56 -0.11
C VAL A 261 3.24 9.30 -1.12
N SER A 262 3.44 10.17 -2.11
CA SER A 262 4.39 9.96 -3.20
C SER A 262 5.84 9.79 -2.74
N TRP A 263 6.23 10.45 -1.66
CA TRP A 263 7.57 10.44 -1.07
C TRP A 263 7.77 9.36 0.01
N ALA A 264 6.69 8.72 0.44
CA ALA A 264 6.66 7.82 1.60
C ALA A 264 7.49 6.54 1.43
N PHE A 265 7.95 6.23 0.20
CA PHE A 265 8.90 5.15 -0.05
C PHE A 265 10.23 5.35 0.70
N ILE A 266 10.61 6.60 1.00
CA ILE A 266 11.79 6.94 1.81
C ILE A 266 11.61 6.42 3.24
N LEU A 267 10.41 6.63 3.83
CA LEU A 267 10.10 6.13 5.17
C LEU A 267 10.10 4.59 5.22
N SER A 268 9.54 3.95 4.19
CA SER A 268 9.58 2.49 4.08
C SER A 268 11.02 1.97 4.07
N ALA A 269 11.90 2.59 3.28
CA ALA A 269 13.31 2.20 3.20
C ALA A 269 14.04 2.35 4.56
N ILE A 270 13.75 3.42 5.31
CA ILE A 270 14.30 3.64 6.65
C ILE A 270 13.82 2.54 7.62
N ILE A 271 12.50 2.25 7.62
CA ILE A 271 11.90 1.23 8.48
C ILE A 271 12.50 -0.15 8.18
N ASP A 272 12.55 -0.53 6.90
CA ASP A 272 13.07 -1.83 6.45
C ASP A 272 14.56 -2.00 6.79
N SER A 273 15.34 -0.91 6.73
CA SER A 273 16.76 -0.89 7.07
C SER A 273 17.02 -1.12 8.57
N LEU A 274 16.17 -0.56 9.45
CA LEU A 274 16.34 -0.66 10.90
C LEU A 274 15.65 -1.88 11.52
N TYR A 275 14.70 -2.50 10.80
CA TYR A 275 13.94 -3.64 11.27
C TYR A 275 14.81 -4.80 11.79
N PRO A 276 15.85 -5.29 11.05
CA PRO A 276 16.68 -6.40 11.51
C PRO A 276 17.45 -6.08 12.79
N GLU A 277 17.91 -4.82 12.94
CA GLU A 277 18.64 -4.40 14.13
C GLU A 277 17.74 -4.34 15.37
N ILE A 278 16.49 -3.91 15.21
CA ILE A 278 15.47 -3.93 16.27
C ILE A 278 15.21 -5.36 16.75
N VAL A 279 14.96 -6.29 15.79
CA VAL A 279 14.70 -7.69 16.12
C VAL A 279 15.89 -8.35 16.83
N GLN A 280 17.12 -8.12 16.36
CA GLN A 280 18.32 -8.65 17.02
C GLN A 280 18.54 -8.06 18.42
N SER A 281 18.23 -6.78 18.62
CA SER A 281 18.35 -6.12 19.91
C SER A 281 17.36 -6.65 20.94
N PHE A 282 16.16 -7.05 20.52
CA PHE A 282 15.13 -7.62 21.37
C PHE A 282 15.62 -8.87 22.13
N GLN A 283 16.42 -9.71 21.46
CA GLN A 283 16.93 -10.94 22.06
C GLN A 283 18.14 -10.74 22.98
N LYS A 284 18.86 -9.62 22.82
CA LYS A 284 20.17 -9.44 23.46
C LYS A 284 20.19 -8.39 24.56
N ASP A 285 19.44 -7.29 24.40
CA ASP A 285 19.55 -6.13 25.29
C ASP A 285 18.26 -5.30 25.21
N ARG A 286 17.46 -5.34 26.28
CA ARG A 286 16.19 -4.64 26.38
C ARG A 286 16.32 -3.12 26.25
N LEU A 287 17.34 -2.52 26.88
CA LEU A 287 17.56 -1.08 26.82
C LEU A 287 17.93 -0.63 25.40
N ARG A 288 18.80 -1.42 24.75
CA ARG A 288 19.16 -1.17 23.34
C ARG A 288 17.95 -1.32 22.41
N TYR A 289 17.11 -2.32 22.62
CA TYR A 289 15.89 -2.54 21.87
C TYR A 289 14.92 -1.35 21.98
N GLU A 290 14.65 -0.86 23.19
CA GLU A 290 13.79 0.28 23.39
C GLU A 290 14.36 1.56 22.77
N ARG A 291 15.68 1.78 22.90
CA ARG A 291 16.36 2.90 22.25
C ARG A 291 16.25 2.84 20.75
N LYS A 292 16.45 1.65 20.13
CA LYS A 292 16.32 1.50 18.67
C LYS A 292 14.90 1.76 18.18
N ASN A 293 13.89 1.35 18.92
CA ASN A 293 12.50 1.71 18.62
C ASN A 293 12.27 3.23 18.73
N ARG A 294 12.77 3.90 19.80
CA ARG A 294 12.68 5.36 19.92
C ARG A 294 13.41 6.08 18.78
N GLN A 295 14.59 5.63 18.39
CA GLN A 295 15.34 6.17 17.25
C GLN A 295 14.54 6.05 15.95
N LEU A 296 13.97 4.86 15.66
CA LEU A 296 13.16 4.65 14.48
C LEU A 296 11.93 5.58 14.48
N TYR A 297 11.20 5.67 15.59
CA TYR A 297 10.01 6.52 15.69
C TYR A 297 10.36 8.01 15.56
N ALA A 298 11.47 8.45 16.17
CA ALA A 298 11.94 9.84 16.04
C ALA A 298 12.28 10.18 14.58
N ILE A 299 13.06 9.33 13.90
CA ILE A 299 13.42 9.54 12.49
C ILE A 299 12.16 9.60 11.62
N VAL A 300 11.26 8.62 11.74
CA VAL A 300 10.02 8.56 10.96
C VAL A 300 9.16 9.79 11.22
N PHE A 301 8.99 10.19 12.48
CA PHE A 301 8.16 11.35 12.84
C PHE A 301 8.75 12.66 12.31
N TYR A 302 10.03 12.95 12.57
CA TYR A 302 10.63 14.24 12.21
C TYR A 302 10.86 14.37 10.71
N VAL A 303 11.23 13.29 10.00
CA VAL A 303 11.29 13.30 8.53
C VAL A 303 9.91 13.56 7.95
N SER A 304 8.87 12.90 8.48
CA SER A 304 7.50 13.13 8.03
C SER A 304 7.03 14.55 8.33
N LEU A 305 7.31 15.07 9.53
CA LEU A 305 6.97 16.43 9.93
C LEU A 305 7.60 17.46 8.98
N PHE A 306 8.90 17.31 8.71
CA PHE A 306 9.64 18.21 7.82
C PHE A 306 9.08 18.20 6.40
N VAL A 307 8.91 17.01 5.81
CA VAL A 307 8.39 16.89 4.43
C VAL A 307 6.94 17.36 4.35
N SER A 308 6.11 17.04 5.35
CA SER A 308 4.72 17.53 5.41
C SER A 308 4.64 19.04 5.49
N ALA A 309 5.49 19.68 6.30
CA ALA A 309 5.57 21.13 6.37
C ALA A 309 6.00 21.74 5.03
N MET A 310 7.02 21.17 4.38
CA MET A 310 7.48 21.62 3.06
C MET A 310 6.36 21.52 2.01
N ILE A 311 5.68 20.36 1.94
CA ILE A 311 4.57 20.17 0.98
C ILE A 311 3.44 21.16 1.30
N CYS A 312 3.09 21.37 2.57
CA CYS A 312 2.04 22.29 3.00
C CYS A 312 2.34 23.74 2.56
N LEU A 313 3.59 24.19 2.68
CA LEU A 313 4.05 25.53 2.27
C LEU A 313 3.94 25.71 0.75
N VAL A 314 4.40 24.73 -0.02
CA VAL A 314 4.43 24.82 -1.48
C VAL A 314 3.18 24.26 -2.16
N ALA A 315 2.17 23.82 -1.42
CA ALA A 315 0.99 23.12 -1.95
C ALA A 315 0.31 23.88 -3.09
N LYS A 316 0.07 25.20 -2.91
CA LYS A 316 -0.62 26.01 -3.93
C LYS A 316 0.20 26.16 -5.23
N PRO A 317 1.45 26.66 -5.21
CA PRO A 317 2.25 26.75 -6.44
C PRO A 317 2.54 25.37 -7.06
N PHE A 318 2.73 24.33 -6.26
CA PHE A 318 2.94 22.96 -6.72
C PHE A 318 1.73 22.43 -7.53
N ILE A 319 0.52 22.58 -7.00
CA ILE A 319 -0.70 22.14 -7.70
C ILE A 319 -0.92 22.98 -8.95
N LEU A 320 -0.78 24.29 -8.86
CA LEU A 320 -1.02 25.20 -10.00
C LEU A 320 -0.07 24.89 -11.18
N ILE A 321 1.21 24.71 -10.91
CA ILE A 321 2.22 24.47 -11.97
C ILE A 321 2.03 23.06 -12.57
N LEU A 322 1.86 22.02 -11.76
CA LEU A 322 1.85 20.64 -12.24
C LEU A 322 0.47 20.21 -12.76
N TYR A 323 -0.62 20.60 -12.08
CA TYR A 323 -1.96 20.09 -12.37
C TYR A 323 -2.91 21.13 -12.96
N GLY A 324 -2.60 22.43 -12.80
CA GLY A 324 -3.39 23.55 -13.33
C GLY A 324 -4.49 24.04 -12.39
N GLU A 325 -5.20 25.09 -12.84
CA GLU A 325 -6.18 25.82 -12.02
C GLU A 325 -7.36 24.96 -11.56
N ASN A 326 -7.82 24.03 -12.40
CA ASN A 326 -8.95 23.14 -12.10
C ASN A 326 -8.72 22.29 -10.83
N TYR A 327 -7.46 22.12 -10.41
CA TYR A 327 -7.12 21.38 -9.21
C TYR A 327 -6.82 22.23 -7.99
N LEU A 328 -7.00 23.56 -8.05
CA LEU A 328 -6.81 24.44 -6.89
C LEU A 328 -7.66 24.02 -5.67
N PRO A 329 -8.90 23.51 -5.82
CA PRO A 329 -9.64 22.99 -4.67
C PRO A 329 -8.97 21.82 -3.93
N ALA A 330 -8.00 21.13 -4.55
CA ALA A 330 -7.22 20.08 -3.90
C ALA A 330 -6.17 20.59 -2.90
N VAL A 331 -5.87 21.90 -2.90
CA VAL A 331 -4.90 22.52 -1.97
C VAL A 331 -5.32 22.36 -0.51
N GLY A 332 -6.61 22.58 -0.22
CA GLY A 332 -7.16 22.41 1.13
C GLY A 332 -6.99 20.98 1.65
N PRO A 333 -7.54 19.96 0.95
CA PRO A 333 -7.34 18.56 1.29
C PRO A 333 -5.86 18.16 1.41
N LEU A 334 -4.97 18.65 0.51
CA LEU A 334 -3.53 18.34 0.55
C LEU A 334 -2.88 18.84 1.82
N ARG A 335 -3.16 20.09 2.23
CA ARG A 335 -2.61 20.67 3.45
C ARG A 335 -3.02 19.94 4.73
N ILE A 336 -4.12 19.20 4.69
CA ILE A 336 -4.60 18.37 5.80
C ILE A 336 -4.03 16.95 5.70
N VAL A 337 -4.23 16.28 4.56
CA VAL A 337 -3.90 14.86 4.43
C VAL A 337 -2.39 14.60 4.44
N VAL A 338 -1.55 15.59 4.15
CA VAL A 338 -0.09 15.41 4.20
C VAL A 338 0.38 15.02 5.61
N TRP A 339 -0.25 15.48 6.67
CA TRP A 339 0.06 15.15 8.06
C TRP A 339 -0.33 13.70 8.44
N TYR A 340 -1.26 13.10 7.71
CA TYR A 340 -1.61 11.69 7.83
C TYR A 340 -0.39 10.78 7.71
N THR A 341 0.58 11.14 6.84
CA THR A 341 1.76 10.32 6.53
C THR A 341 2.60 10.06 7.78
N ALA A 342 2.75 11.05 8.67
CA ALA A 342 3.51 10.90 9.91
C ALA A 342 2.91 9.80 10.81
N PHE A 343 1.60 9.84 11.05
CA PHE A 343 0.93 8.86 11.89
C PHE A 343 0.83 7.48 11.22
N SER A 344 0.62 7.45 9.90
CA SER A 344 0.55 6.21 9.14
C SER A 344 1.88 5.44 9.21
N TYR A 345 3.01 6.14 8.98
CA TYR A 345 4.32 5.49 8.99
C TYR A 345 4.86 5.21 10.40
N LEU A 346 4.42 5.94 11.42
CA LEU A 346 4.61 5.50 12.82
C LEU A 346 3.87 4.18 13.09
N GLY A 347 2.66 4.02 12.54
CA GLY A 347 1.92 2.77 12.58
C GLY A 347 2.65 1.61 11.88
N VAL A 348 3.28 1.87 10.74
CA VAL A 348 4.12 0.88 10.03
C VAL A 348 5.37 0.55 10.84
N ALA A 349 6.07 1.55 11.36
CA ALA A 349 7.27 1.37 12.19
C ALA A 349 6.99 0.54 13.46
N ARG A 350 5.78 0.70 14.04
CA ARG A 350 5.31 -0.10 15.19
C ARG A 350 5.27 -1.60 14.93
N ASN A 351 5.15 -2.05 13.68
CA ASN A 351 5.02 -3.47 13.37
C ASN A 351 6.22 -4.28 13.89
N ALA A 352 7.44 -3.72 13.87
CA ALA A 352 8.61 -4.38 14.46
C ALA A 352 8.40 -4.69 15.96
N TRP A 353 7.93 -3.69 16.71
CA TRP A 353 7.61 -3.85 18.13
C TRP A 353 6.48 -4.85 18.36
N MET A 354 5.42 -4.79 17.55
CA MET A 354 4.26 -5.69 17.64
C MET A 354 4.66 -7.16 17.44
N VAL A 355 5.58 -7.42 16.50
CA VAL A 355 6.11 -8.76 16.24
C VAL A 355 6.97 -9.23 17.39
N CYS A 356 7.94 -8.43 17.83
CA CYS A 356 8.86 -8.80 18.94
C CYS A 356 8.10 -9.09 20.23
N GLU A 357 7.11 -8.26 20.57
CA GLU A 357 6.32 -8.39 21.82
C GLU A 357 5.11 -9.34 21.70
N ASN A 358 4.96 -10.02 20.54
CA ASN A 358 3.85 -10.94 20.27
C ASN A 358 2.46 -10.29 20.47
N ARG A 359 2.31 -9.04 19.98
CA ARG A 359 1.10 -8.22 20.15
C ARG A 359 0.26 -8.08 18.89
N GLN A 360 0.56 -8.83 17.81
CA GLN A 360 -0.12 -8.72 16.49
C GLN A 360 -1.64 -8.96 16.60
N LYS A 361 -2.10 -9.76 17.57
CA LYS A 361 -3.52 -10.02 17.82
C LYS A 361 -4.35 -8.76 18.06
N TYR A 362 -3.72 -7.65 18.47
CA TYR A 362 -4.40 -6.37 18.71
C TYR A 362 -4.60 -5.56 17.43
N LEU A 363 -3.91 -5.88 16.30
CA LEU A 363 -4.06 -5.18 15.04
C LEU A 363 -5.49 -5.21 14.52
N LYS A 364 -6.19 -6.33 14.68
CA LYS A 364 -7.60 -6.45 14.29
C LYS A 364 -8.50 -5.41 14.98
N TYR A 365 -8.29 -5.16 16.26
CA TYR A 365 -9.06 -4.16 17.02
C TYR A 365 -8.76 -2.74 16.53
N LEU A 366 -7.48 -2.45 16.24
CA LEU A 366 -7.08 -1.16 15.70
C LEU A 366 -7.68 -0.92 14.31
N TYR A 367 -7.68 -1.91 13.42
CA TYR A 367 -8.24 -1.77 12.06
C TYR A 367 -9.77 -1.68 12.07
N VAL A 368 -10.46 -2.47 12.89
CA VAL A 368 -11.92 -2.37 13.02
C VAL A 368 -12.32 -1.00 13.58
N SER A 369 -11.63 -0.54 14.64
CA SER A 369 -11.88 0.79 15.20
C SER A 369 -11.55 1.89 14.21
N ALA A 370 -10.49 1.74 13.40
CA ALA A 370 -10.15 2.67 12.33
C ALA A 370 -11.28 2.78 11.30
N ALA A 371 -11.76 1.63 10.80
CA ALA A 371 -12.83 1.60 9.81
C ALA A 371 -14.11 2.26 10.34
N ALA A 372 -14.54 1.90 11.55
CA ALA A 372 -15.74 2.47 12.17
C ALA A 372 -15.59 3.99 12.40
N LEU A 373 -14.48 4.43 12.97
CA LEU A 373 -14.21 5.83 13.24
C LEU A 373 -14.13 6.64 11.95
N ASN A 374 -13.47 6.12 10.91
CA ASN A 374 -13.34 6.78 9.62
C ASN A 374 -14.71 6.99 8.95
N VAL A 375 -15.57 5.95 8.94
CA VAL A 375 -16.94 6.09 8.40
C VAL A 375 -17.74 7.17 9.16
N VAL A 376 -17.73 7.15 10.49
CA VAL A 376 -18.45 8.15 11.32
C VAL A 376 -17.93 9.56 11.06
N LEU A 377 -16.61 9.73 11.02
CA LEU A 377 -16.00 11.03 10.75
C LEU A 377 -16.29 11.52 9.33
N ASN A 378 -16.25 10.64 8.33
CA ASN A 378 -16.61 11.00 6.96
C ASN A 378 -18.08 11.45 6.86
N LEU A 379 -19.02 10.74 7.50
CA LEU A 379 -20.43 11.14 7.54
C LEU A 379 -20.63 12.53 8.18
N ALA A 380 -19.82 12.86 9.18
CA ALA A 380 -19.90 14.14 9.88
C ALA A 380 -19.20 15.28 9.13
N LEU A 381 -18.02 15.03 8.57
CA LEU A 381 -17.12 16.07 8.05
C LEU A 381 -17.25 16.32 6.54
N ILE A 382 -17.59 15.31 5.73
CA ILE A 382 -17.74 15.50 4.28
C ILE A 382 -18.85 16.50 3.93
N PRO A 383 -20.05 16.49 4.56
CA PRO A 383 -21.11 17.43 4.20
C PRO A 383 -20.73 18.89 4.41
N SER A 384 -19.92 19.18 5.43
CA SER A 384 -19.55 20.56 5.79
C SER A 384 -18.22 21.04 5.17
N TRP A 385 -17.24 20.12 5.02
CA TRP A 385 -15.87 20.47 4.59
C TRP A 385 -15.46 19.82 3.26
N GLY A 386 -16.34 19.09 2.61
CA GLY A 386 -16.07 18.46 1.33
C GLY A 386 -14.87 17.50 1.35
N ALA A 387 -14.04 17.60 0.33
CA ALA A 387 -12.80 16.80 0.22
C ALA A 387 -11.81 17.06 1.38
N SER A 388 -11.82 18.26 1.95
CA SER A 388 -11.04 18.57 3.16
C SER A 388 -11.59 17.84 4.39
N GLY A 389 -12.90 17.60 4.45
CA GLY A 389 -13.54 16.79 5.49
C GLY A 389 -13.07 15.33 5.47
N ALA A 390 -13.00 14.73 4.29
CA ALA A 390 -12.44 13.39 4.12
C ALA A 390 -10.95 13.32 4.53
N ALA A 391 -10.17 14.36 4.17
CA ALA A 391 -8.77 14.46 4.58
C ALA A 391 -8.61 14.58 6.10
N ALA A 392 -9.47 15.35 6.75
CA ALA A 392 -9.51 15.48 8.21
C ALA A 392 -9.95 14.17 8.88
N ALA A 393 -10.98 13.51 8.36
CA ALA A 393 -11.43 12.20 8.84
C ALA A 393 -10.31 11.16 8.82
N SER A 394 -9.58 11.06 7.69
CA SER A 394 -8.44 10.17 7.56
C SER A 394 -7.32 10.52 8.53
N LEU A 395 -6.97 11.80 8.69
CA LEU A 395 -5.93 12.25 9.62
C LEU A 395 -6.30 11.92 11.08
N ILE A 396 -7.51 12.27 11.51
CA ILE A 396 -7.99 12.00 12.87
C ILE A 396 -8.04 10.51 13.15
N THR A 397 -8.54 9.72 12.20
CA THR A 397 -8.59 8.25 12.32
C THR A 397 -7.19 7.68 12.49
N GLN A 398 -6.23 8.12 11.66
CA GLN A 398 -4.87 7.59 11.72
C GLN A 398 -4.13 8.01 13.01
N ALA A 399 -4.30 9.25 13.45
CA ALA A 399 -3.77 9.71 14.72
C ALA A 399 -4.37 8.92 15.89
N SER A 400 -5.68 8.67 15.86
CA SER A 400 -6.39 7.89 16.88
C SER A 400 -5.88 6.44 16.94
N THR A 401 -5.72 5.77 15.82
CA THR A 401 -5.28 4.37 15.75
C THR A 401 -3.79 4.20 16.03
N THR A 402 -3.00 5.23 15.82
CA THR A 402 -1.55 5.18 16.07
C THR A 402 -1.19 5.57 17.50
N VAL A 403 -1.90 6.54 18.09
CA VAL A 403 -1.57 7.10 19.41
C VAL A 403 -2.66 6.84 20.44
N ILE A 404 -3.93 7.26 20.18
CA ILE A 404 -4.97 7.28 21.19
C ILE A 404 -5.41 5.87 21.59
N LEU A 405 -5.78 5.02 20.63
CA LEU A 405 -6.21 3.66 20.90
C LEU A 405 -5.11 2.80 21.58
N PRO A 406 -3.84 2.83 21.13
CA PRO A 406 -2.76 2.15 21.83
C PRO A 406 -2.53 2.68 23.25
N ALA A 407 -2.80 3.95 23.52
CA ALA A 407 -2.71 4.48 24.90
C ALA A 407 -3.84 3.94 25.82
N ILE A 408 -5.01 3.64 25.25
CA ILE A 408 -6.15 3.08 25.98
C ILE A 408 -5.95 1.57 26.20
N ILE A 409 -5.52 0.83 25.18
CA ILE A 409 -5.33 -0.62 25.23
C ILE A 409 -4.09 -0.96 26.07
N ARG A 410 -4.30 -1.43 27.30
CA ARG A 410 -3.22 -1.70 28.26
C ARG A 410 -1.97 -2.39 27.68
N PRO A 411 -2.07 -3.51 26.92
CA PRO A 411 -0.91 -4.20 26.36
C PRO A 411 -0.13 -3.42 25.31
N LEU A 412 -0.69 -2.33 24.74
CA LEU A 412 -0.04 -1.48 23.74
C LEU A 412 0.54 -0.18 24.33
N ARG A 413 0.21 0.15 25.57
CA ARG A 413 0.71 1.36 26.26
C ARG A 413 2.24 1.50 26.26
N PRO A 414 3.04 0.42 26.45
CA PRO A 414 4.49 0.56 26.39
C PRO A 414 4.98 1.10 25.04
N ASN A 415 4.37 0.64 23.94
CA ASN A 415 4.72 1.16 22.60
C ASN A 415 4.33 2.63 22.44
N CYS A 416 3.15 3.03 22.91
CA CYS A 416 2.72 4.41 22.87
C CYS A 416 3.68 5.32 23.65
N ARG A 417 4.17 4.88 24.81
CA ARG A 417 5.20 5.61 25.58
C ARG A 417 6.51 5.76 24.81
N LEU A 418 6.99 4.67 24.16
CA LEU A 418 8.18 4.74 23.30
C LEU A 418 8.03 5.74 22.16
N MET A 419 6.83 5.84 21.54
CA MET A 419 6.54 6.85 20.52
C MET A 419 6.55 8.26 21.08
N LEU A 420 5.91 8.49 22.23
CA LEU A 420 5.90 9.79 22.89
C LEU A 420 7.29 10.22 23.34
N ASP A 421 8.07 9.31 23.93
CA ASP A 421 9.46 9.56 24.30
C ASP A 421 10.31 9.92 23.08
N ALA A 422 10.09 9.25 21.94
CA ALA A 422 10.77 9.54 20.68
C ALA A 422 10.46 10.95 20.17
N VAL A 423 9.21 11.37 20.20
CA VAL A 423 8.76 12.72 19.85
C VAL A 423 9.35 13.79 20.77
N LEU A 424 9.56 13.45 22.05
CA LEU A 424 10.17 14.35 23.04
C LEU A 424 11.69 14.21 23.13
N PHE A 425 12.35 13.45 22.23
CA PHE A 425 13.78 13.10 22.24
C PHE A 425 14.27 12.41 23.53
N ARG A 426 13.38 11.87 24.36
CA ARG A 426 13.72 11.19 25.60
C ARG A 426 14.29 9.79 25.30
N GLY A 427 15.52 9.52 25.76
CA GLY A 427 16.19 8.22 25.59
C GLY A 427 16.45 7.80 24.13
N VAL A 428 16.47 8.76 23.18
CA VAL A 428 16.85 8.55 21.77
C VAL A 428 18.38 8.44 21.64
N PHE A 429 19.12 9.23 22.42
CA PHE A 429 20.57 9.23 22.45
C PHE A 429 21.11 8.41 23.62
N PRO A 430 22.31 7.79 23.49
CA PRO A 430 22.95 7.10 24.61
C PRO A 430 23.24 8.08 25.73
N GLU A 431 22.85 7.73 26.96
CA GLU A 431 23.24 8.51 28.13
C GLU A 431 24.76 8.42 28.33
N LYS A 432 25.40 9.56 28.71
CA LYS A 432 26.85 9.65 28.90
C LYS A 432 27.41 8.59 29.88
N ASN A 433 26.61 8.11 30.82
CA ASN A 433 26.98 7.11 31.82
C ASN A 433 27.11 5.67 31.30
N GLU A 434 26.49 5.33 30.15
CA GLU A 434 26.63 3.98 29.55
C GLU A 434 28.01 3.76 28.89
N SER A 435 28.67 4.82 28.45
CA SER A 435 30.02 4.76 27.87
C SER A 435 31.09 4.46 28.93
N THR A 436 30.86 4.86 30.17
CA THR A 436 31.80 4.65 31.30
C THR A 436 31.64 3.24 31.89
N ALA A 437 30.41 2.69 31.95
CA ALA A 437 30.17 1.33 32.44
C ALA A 437 30.80 0.26 31.52
N ARG A 438 30.87 0.50 30.20
CA ARG A 438 31.55 -0.42 29.25
C ARG A 438 33.06 -0.39 29.31
N ARG A 439 33.70 0.68 29.83
CA ARG A 439 35.15 0.75 30.00
C ARG A 439 35.66 -0.04 31.23
N ASN A 440 34.81 -0.31 32.20
CA ASN A 440 35.16 -1.02 33.45
C ASN A 440 34.97 -2.55 33.40
N TRP A 441 34.55 -3.11 32.22
CA TRP A 441 34.37 -4.53 31.98
C TRP A 441 35.26 -5.10 30.86
N ARG A 442 36.41 -4.45 30.59
CA ARG A 442 37.50 -4.97 29.74
C ARG A 442 38.76 -5.15 30.52
#